data_b136f40ffd237aa5fba4aebb0a23b703
#
_entry.id   b136f40ffd237aa5fba4aebb0a23b703
#
_cell.length_a   1.000
_cell.length_b   1.000
_cell.length_c   1.000
_cell.angle_alpha   90.00
_cell.angle_beta   90.00
_cell.angle_gamma   90.00
#
_symmetry.space_group_name_H-M   'P 1'
#
loop_
_entity.id
_entity.type
_entity.pdbx_description
1 polymer ?
#
loop_
_entity_poly.entity_id
_entity_poly.type
_entity_poly.pdbx_seq_one_letter_code
_entity_poly.pdbx_strand_id
1 'polypeptide(L)'
;MSQVKNSRRKLIEGRAALIVVDIQGELFVERDVQAIPCMPNFDKRMAKARIAIDKARECGIPVIFIQEVHRIDLVDFGRELDGSEDVHCLEDDPNTAIAARELDFRSTDYLIRKRRYSAFFGTDFEILLRGLKVDTLLLCGGLTDVCVHYTFVDGHQSDYFCRVIEDCVAGSSETAHESALRAMEYLQAGACRSLMETLDAMEKHEDLSPENRRR
;
A
#
# COMPACT_ATOMS: atom_id res chain seq x y z
N MET A 1 -35.06 -3.92 13.98
CA MET A 1 -33.66 -3.60 14.20
C MET A 1 -32.93 -3.55 12.87
N SER A 2 -32.61 -2.35 12.45
CA SER A 2 -31.50 -1.89 11.63
C SER A 2 -31.30 -2.48 10.23
N GLN A 3 -32.09 -1.97 9.25
CA GLN A 3 -31.76 -2.02 7.80
C GLN A 3 -30.88 -0.81 7.35
N VAL A 4 -30.05 -0.22 8.20
CA VAL A 4 -29.38 1.07 7.92
C VAL A 4 -27.88 0.91 7.56
N LYS A 5 -27.39 -0.27 7.21
CA LYS A 5 -25.93 -0.46 6.98
C LYS A 5 -25.55 -0.94 5.58
N ASN A 6 -26.31 -0.69 4.54
CA ASN A 6 -25.94 -1.18 3.21
C ASN A 6 -25.88 -0.11 2.10
N SER A 7 -25.64 1.17 2.43
CA SER A 7 -25.11 2.09 1.44
C SER A 7 -23.60 1.97 1.47
N ARG A 8 -22.97 1.41 0.44
CA ARG A 8 -21.51 1.44 0.27
C ARG A 8 -21.05 2.88 0.48
N ARG A 9 -20.21 3.11 1.49
CA ARG A 9 -19.60 4.42 1.73
C ARG A 9 -18.87 4.86 0.46
N LYS A 10 -18.73 6.18 0.27
CA LYS A 10 -17.88 6.72 -0.79
C LYS A 10 -16.51 6.03 -0.75
N LEU A 11 -15.90 5.80 -1.88
CA LEU A 11 -14.57 5.22 -1.95
C LEU A 11 -13.55 6.23 -1.39
N ILE A 12 -13.63 7.49 -1.81
CA ILE A 12 -12.78 8.58 -1.32
C ILE A 12 -13.64 9.53 -0.46
N GLU A 13 -13.27 9.68 0.80
CA GLU A 13 -13.81 10.65 1.75
C GLU A 13 -12.70 11.65 2.07
N GLY A 14 -12.96 12.95 1.95
CA GLY A 14 -11.95 13.99 2.15
C GLY A 14 -10.80 13.89 1.15
N ARG A 15 -9.57 14.15 1.57
CA ARG A 15 -8.38 14.08 0.73
C ARG A 15 -7.79 12.67 0.69
N ALA A 16 -7.42 12.20 -0.49
CA ALA A 16 -6.81 10.89 -0.68
C ALA A 16 -5.29 10.96 -0.85
N ALA A 17 -4.61 9.85 -0.50
CA ALA A 17 -3.27 9.53 -0.95
C ALA A 17 -3.22 8.08 -1.43
N LEU A 18 -2.44 7.80 -2.48
CA LEU A 18 -2.14 6.46 -2.94
C LEU A 18 -0.90 5.96 -2.20
N ILE A 19 -1.02 4.84 -1.51
CA ILE A 19 0.03 4.21 -0.72
C ILE A 19 0.49 2.94 -1.43
N VAL A 20 1.71 2.95 -1.92
CA VAL A 20 2.32 1.86 -2.68
C VAL A 20 3.26 1.11 -1.73
N VAL A 21 2.80 -0.05 -1.24
CA VAL A 21 3.45 -0.80 -0.16
C VAL A 21 4.41 -1.84 -0.73
N ASP A 22 5.69 -1.69 -0.45
CA ASP A 22 6.75 -2.69 -0.62
C ASP A 22 6.80 -3.37 -2.02
N ILE A 23 6.56 -2.62 -3.09
CA ILE A 23 6.81 -3.11 -4.44
C ILE A 23 8.28 -2.79 -4.78
N GLN A 24 9.16 -3.75 -4.53
CA GLN A 24 10.60 -3.59 -4.55
C GLN A 24 11.28 -4.56 -5.52
N GLY A 25 12.50 -4.26 -5.91
CA GLY A 25 13.29 -5.05 -6.83
C GLY A 25 12.80 -4.97 -8.29
N GLU A 26 13.26 -5.91 -9.09
CA GLU A 26 12.78 -6.08 -10.46
C GLU A 26 11.62 -7.08 -10.45
N LEU A 27 10.48 -6.69 -11.02
CA LEU A 27 9.37 -7.59 -11.27
C LEU A 27 9.68 -8.48 -12.49
N PHE A 28 9.06 -9.66 -12.55
CA PHE A 28 9.19 -10.61 -13.66
C PHE A 28 10.58 -11.24 -13.85
N VAL A 29 11.42 -11.20 -12.82
CA VAL A 29 12.70 -11.89 -12.81
C VAL A 29 12.55 -13.21 -12.04
N GLU A 30 12.96 -14.32 -12.65
CA GLU A 30 13.05 -15.60 -11.96
C GLU A 30 14.14 -15.51 -10.88
N ARG A 31 13.78 -15.89 -9.66
CA ARG A 31 14.71 -15.94 -8.53
C ARG A 31 14.82 -17.38 -8.05
N ASP A 32 16.05 -17.84 -7.88
CA ASP A 32 16.33 -19.20 -7.42
C ASP A 32 15.82 -19.46 -5.98
N VAL A 33 15.77 -18.42 -5.18
CA VAL A 33 15.26 -18.48 -3.80
C VAL A 33 14.35 -17.27 -3.55
N GLN A 34 13.13 -17.53 -3.07
CA GLN A 34 12.24 -16.50 -2.59
C GLN A 34 12.38 -16.39 -1.07
N ALA A 35 12.96 -15.30 -0.60
CA ALA A 35 13.08 -15.01 0.83
C ALA A 35 11.71 -14.75 1.48
N ILE A 36 10.74 -14.29 0.70
CA ILE A 36 9.36 -13.99 1.12
C ILE A 36 8.40 -14.85 0.31
N PRO A 37 7.56 -15.71 0.95
CA PRO A 37 6.53 -16.47 0.25
C PRO A 37 5.54 -15.55 -0.47
N CYS A 38 5.24 -15.86 -1.73
CA CYS A 38 4.30 -15.09 -2.55
C CYS A 38 3.30 -15.98 -3.28
N MET A 39 2.05 -15.54 -3.35
CA MET A 39 1.02 -16.21 -4.13
C MET A 39 1.31 -16.17 -5.64
N PRO A 40 0.70 -17.07 -6.46
CA PRO A 40 0.83 -17.02 -7.91
C PRO A 40 0.41 -15.66 -8.51
N ASN A 41 1.06 -15.28 -9.60
CA ASN A 41 0.82 -14.00 -10.30
C ASN A 41 1.10 -12.74 -9.48
N PHE A 42 1.92 -12.82 -8.43
CA PHE A 42 2.33 -11.68 -7.61
C PHE A 42 2.80 -10.51 -8.50
N ASP A 43 3.78 -10.72 -9.36
CA ASP A 43 4.36 -9.68 -10.21
C ASP A 43 3.33 -9.01 -11.12
N LYS A 44 2.37 -9.79 -11.68
CA LYS A 44 1.31 -9.25 -12.51
C LYS A 44 0.37 -8.32 -11.74
N ARG A 45 0.10 -8.64 -10.47
CA ARG A 45 -0.71 -7.78 -9.60
C ARG A 45 0.06 -6.52 -9.20
N MET A 46 1.34 -6.67 -8.86
CA MET A 46 2.20 -5.53 -8.55
C MET A 46 2.35 -4.56 -9.73
N ALA A 47 2.52 -5.08 -10.94
CA ALA A 47 2.61 -4.27 -12.15
C ALA A 47 1.33 -3.45 -12.42
N LYS A 48 0.15 -3.93 -12.02
CA LYS A 48 -1.10 -3.16 -12.14
C LYS A 48 -1.12 -1.89 -11.29
N ALA A 49 -0.33 -1.84 -10.20
CA ALA A 49 -0.22 -0.65 -9.38
C ALA A 49 0.22 0.58 -10.19
N ARG A 50 0.98 0.38 -11.28
CA ARG A 50 1.38 1.45 -12.20
C ARG A 50 0.17 2.21 -12.75
N ILE A 51 -0.92 1.53 -13.07
CA ILE A 51 -2.15 2.16 -13.61
C ILE A 51 -2.76 3.10 -12.55
N ALA A 52 -2.82 2.63 -11.28
CA ALA A 52 -3.30 3.45 -10.17
C ALA A 52 -2.37 4.64 -9.89
N ILE A 53 -1.04 4.45 -9.97
CA ILE A 53 -0.03 5.49 -9.78
C ILE A 53 -0.18 6.61 -10.83
N ASP A 54 -0.27 6.23 -12.10
CA ASP A 54 -0.41 7.20 -13.19
C ASP A 54 -1.72 8.00 -13.04
N LYS A 55 -2.84 7.33 -12.73
CA LYS A 55 -4.13 7.99 -12.49
C LYS A 55 -4.10 8.91 -11.27
N ALA A 56 -3.48 8.48 -10.17
CA ALA A 56 -3.32 9.31 -8.98
C ALA A 56 -2.58 10.61 -9.29
N ARG A 57 -1.48 10.52 -10.06
CA ARG A 57 -0.71 11.70 -10.50
C ARG A 57 -1.51 12.61 -11.41
N GLU A 58 -2.26 12.06 -12.38
CA GLU A 58 -3.16 12.82 -13.25
C GLU A 58 -4.19 13.61 -12.46
N CYS A 59 -4.76 12.99 -11.42
CA CYS A 59 -5.75 13.61 -10.54
C CYS A 59 -5.12 14.46 -9.42
N GLY A 60 -3.79 14.58 -9.35
CA GLY A 60 -3.07 15.33 -8.32
C GLY A 60 -3.13 14.70 -6.93
N ILE A 61 -3.47 13.42 -6.82
CA ILE A 61 -3.44 12.63 -5.58
C ILE A 61 -1.98 12.32 -5.26
N PRO A 62 -1.49 12.64 -4.04
CA PRO A 62 -0.14 12.31 -3.64
C PRO A 62 0.13 10.80 -3.72
N VAL A 63 1.27 10.41 -4.28
CA VAL A 63 1.74 9.03 -4.29
C VAL A 63 2.84 8.89 -3.25
N ILE A 64 2.65 7.96 -2.32
CA ILE A 64 3.57 7.68 -1.23
C ILE A 64 4.03 6.23 -1.36
N PHE A 65 5.30 6.06 -1.66
CA PHE A 65 5.93 4.74 -1.69
C PHE A 65 6.40 4.36 -0.30
N ILE A 66 6.11 3.14 0.09
CA ILE A 66 6.62 2.52 1.30
C ILE A 66 7.71 1.54 0.88
N GLN A 67 8.84 1.60 1.53
CA GLN A 67 10.00 0.73 1.29
C GLN A 67 10.41 0.08 2.59
N GLU A 68 10.36 -1.24 2.63
CA GLU A 68 11.00 -1.99 3.69
C GLU A 68 12.50 -2.08 3.44
N VAL A 69 13.29 -1.79 4.48
CA VAL A 69 14.75 -1.85 4.35
C VAL A 69 15.37 -2.14 5.70
N HIS A 70 16.28 -3.12 5.76
CA HIS A 70 16.96 -3.57 6.97
C HIS A 70 18.46 -3.37 6.89
N ARG A 71 19.07 -3.26 8.06
CA ARG A 71 20.52 -3.13 8.18
C ARG A 71 21.22 -4.45 7.85
N ILE A 72 22.41 -4.37 7.29
CA ILE A 72 23.24 -5.53 6.93
C ILE A 72 23.59 -6.39 8.16
N ASP A 73 23.72 -5.76 9.33
CA ASP A 73 24.02 -6.44 10.59
C ASP A 73 22.80 -7.09 11.26
N LEU A 74 21.65 -7.04 10.63
CA LEU A 74 20.36 -7.66 11.02
C LEU A 74 19.79 -7.17 12.36
N VAL A 75 20.37 -6.13 12.97
CA VAL A 75 20.00 -5.67 14.32
C VAL A 75 18.56 -5.15 14.42
N ASP A 76 17.98 -4.76 13.32
CA ASP A 76 16.64 -4.15 13.24
C ASP A 76 15.53 -5.07 12.72
N PHE A 77 15.76 -6.35 12.48
CA PHE A 77 14.71 -7.32 12.12
C PHE A 77 13.74 -7.60 13.26
N GLY A 78 14.23 -7.59 14.50
CA GLY A 78 13.39 -7.92 15.66
C GLY A 78 12.94 -9.39 15.63
N ARG A 79 11.62 -9.63 15.61
CA ARG A 79 11.00 -10.96 15.61
C ARG A 79 10.51 -11.40 14.22
N GLU A 80 10.81 -10.66 13.19
CA GLU A 80 10.32 -10.89 11.83
C GLU A 80 10.81 -12.20 11.25
N LEU A 81 12.05 -12.58 11.57
CA LEU A 81 12.66 -13.84 11.16
C LEU A 81 12.23 -15.06 12.01
N ASP A 82 11.31 -14.90 12.95
CA ASP A 82 10.77 -16.03 13.74
C ASP A 82 9.74 -16.87 12.93
N GLY A 83 9.27 -16.34 11.81
CA GLY A 83 8.22 -16.95 10.98
C GLY A 83 8.73 -17.68 9.75
N SER A 84 8.07 -17.43 8.63
CA SER A 84 8.33 -18.11 7.34
C SER A 84 9.15 -17.27 6.38
N GLU A 85 9.58 -16.08 6.77
CA GLU A 85 10.38 -15.18 5.97
C GLU A 85 11.87 -15.35 6.31
N ASP A 86 12.70 -15.43 5.29
CA ASP A 86 14.15 -15.43 5.43
C ASP A 86 14.68 -13.97 5.41
N VAL A 87 15.99 -13.79 5.60
CA VAL A 87 16.64 -12.47 5.52
C VAL A 87 16.36 -11.85 4.15
N HIS A 88 15.82 -10.63 4.17
CA HIS A 88 15.37 -9.90 2.99
C HIS A 88 15.53 -8.40 3.15
N CYS A 89 15.33 -7.65 2.10
CA CYS A 89 15.28 -6.18 2.09
C CYS A 89 16.50 -5.51 2.76
N LEU A 90 17.71 -6.05 2.59
CA LEU A 90 18.94 -5.46 3.12
C LEU A 90 19.29 -4.17 2.39
N GLU A 91 19.85 -3.20 3.10
CA GLU A 91 20.19 -1.86 2.57
C GLU A 91 21.27 -1.87 1.47
N ASP A 92 22.06 -2.92 1.34
CA ASP A 92 23.08 -3.12 0.30
C ASP A 92 22.61 -4.01 -0.86
N ASP A 93 21.41 -4.60 -0.78
CA ASP A 93 20.82 -5.38 -1.87
C ASP A 93 20.11 -4.47 -2.88
N PRO A 94 20.49 -4.46 -4.16
CA PRO A 94 19.80 -3.71 -5.21
C PRO A 94 18.31 -4.04 -5.31
N ASN A 95 17.90 -5.28 -4.96
CA ASN A 95 16.50 -5.69 -4.96
C ASN A 95 15.67 -5.03 -3.84
N THR A 96 16.30 -4.39 -2.88
CA THR A 96 15.59 -3.61 -1.84
C THR A 96 15.09 -2.26 -2.38
N ALA A 97 15.63 -1.78 -3.50
CA ALA A 97 15.15 -0.54 -4.12
C ALA A 97 13.68 -0.68 -4.58
N ILE A 98 12.96 0.43 -4.60
CA ILE A 98 11.61 0.46 -5.24
C ILE A 98 11.72 -0.04 -6.68
N ALA A 99 10.71 -0.75 -7.17
CA ALA A 99 10.59 -1.21 -8.55
C ALA A 99 10.39 -0.01 -9.52
N ALA A 100 11.42 0.83 -9.59
CA ALA A 100 11.36 2.15 -10.22
C ALA A 100 11.05 2.10 -11.70
N ARG A 101 11.52 1.05 -12.40
CA ARG A 101 11.28 0.84 -13.82
C ARG A 101 9.81 0.53 -14.12
N GLU A 102 9.23 -0.37 -13.36
CA GLU A 102 7.86 -0.84 -13.54
C GLU A 102 6.84 0.19 -13.05
N LEU A 103 7.15 0.88 -11.96
CA LEU A 103 6.24 1.82 -11.30
C LEU A 103 6.49 3.30 -11.67
N ASP A 104 7.55 3.60 -12.44
CA ASP A 104 7.93 4.97 -12.77
C ASP A 104 8.10 5.86 -11.52
N PHE A 105 8.82 5.34 -10.51
CA PHE A 105 9.10 6.11 -9.30
C PHE A 105 9.83 7.42 -9.64
N ARG A 106 9.31 8.54 -9.16
CA ARG A 106 9.80 9.89 -9.48
C ARG A 106 10.29 10.62 -8.23
N SER A 107 11.24 11.52 -8.39
CA SER A 107 11.72 12.38 -7.29
C SER A 107 10.64 13.31 -6.70
N THR A 108 9.50 13.45 -7.37
CA THR A 108 8.34 14.20 -6.89
C THR A 108 7.39 13.37 -6.02
N ASP A 109 7.55 12.04 -6.00
CA ASP A 109 6.80 11.15 -5.14
C ASP A 109 7.40 11.15 -3.72
N TYR A 110 6.60 10.78 -2.74
CA TYR A 110 7.08 10.61 -1.37
C TYR A 110 7.62 9.20 -1.15
N LEU A 111 8.64 9.06 -0.32
CA LEU A 111 9.22 7.78 0.07
C LEU A 111 9.32 7.69 1.60
N ILE A 112 8.68 6.67 2.17
CA ILE A 112 8.77 6.30 3.58
C ILE A 112 9.53 4.99 3.70
N ARG A 113 10.58 4.98 4.49
CA ARG A 113 11.33 3.76 4.82
C ARG A 113 10.87 3.20 6.14
N LYS A 114 10.58 1.90 6.19
CA LYS A 114 10.13 1.19 7.38
C LYS A 114 11.04 0.02 7.73
N ARG A 115 10.94 -0.44 8.98
CA ARG A 115 11.66 -1.56 9.56
C ARG A 115 10.70 -2.59 10.18
N ARG A 116 9.41 -2.44 9.95
CA ARG A 116 8.34 -3.32 10.46
C ARG A 116 7.22 -3.35 9.43
N TYR A 117 6.29 -4.28 9.59
CA TYR A 117 5.20 -4.52 8.64
C TYR A 117 4.36 -3.26 8.35
N SER A 118 3.88 -2.60 9.40
CA SER A 118 3.07 -1.40 9.22
C SER A 118 3.92 -0.19 8.84
N ALA A 119 3.43 0.57 7.84
CA ALA A 119 4.03 1.84 7.46
C ALA A 119 3.96 2.90 8.57
N PHE A 120 3.06 2.76 9.55
CA PHE A 120 2.95 3.68 10.68
C PHE A 120 3.97 3.40 11.79
N PHE A 121 4.47 2.16 11.89
CA PHE A 121 5.29 1.77 13.02
C PHE A 121 6.72 2.34 12.94
N GLY A 122 7.02 3.30 13.80
CA GLY A 122 8.36 3.88 13.93
C GLY A 122 8.85 4.66 12.71
N THR A 123 7.92 5.22 11.93
CA THR A 123 8.21 6.05 10.74
C THR A 123 7.62 7.45 10.89
N ASP A 124 7.92 8.32 9.94
CA ASP A 124 7.31 9.65 9.80
C ASP A 124 6.05 9.65 8.91
N PHE A 125 5.51 8.48 8.58
CA PHE A 125 4.36 8.34 7.67
C PHE A 125 3.14 9.14 8.15
N GLU A 126 2.78 9.04 9.42
CA GLU A 126 1.64 9.79 9.97
C GLU A 126 1.87 11.30 9.95
N ILE A 127 3.12 11.75 10.18
CA ILE A 127 3.48 13.17 10.07
C ILE A 127 3.25 13.67 8.65
N LEU A 128 3.66 12.89 7.65
CA LEU A 128 3.45 13.19 6.24
C LEU A 128 1.95 13.26 5.89
N LEU A 129 1.16 12.26 6.29
CA LEU A 129 -0.28 12.20 6.04
C LEU A 129 -1.01 13.42 6.62
N ARG A 130 -0.68 13.81 7.86
CA ARG A 130 -1.23 15.00 8.50
C ARG A 130 -0.82 16.29 7.78
N GLY A 131 0.44 16.38 7.36
CA GLY A 131 0.93 17.52 6.57
C GLY A 131 0.20 17.67 5.23
N LEU A 132 -0.12 16.58 4.58
CA LEU A 132 -0.89 16.52 3.34
C LEU A 132 -2.41 16.64 3.59
N LYS A 133 -2.86 16.61 4.85
CA LYS A 133 -4.29 16.62 5.26
C LYS A 133 -5.06 15.45 4.63
N VAL A 134 -4.48 14.28 4.62
CA VAL A 134 -5.07 13.07 4.06
C VAL A 134 -6.13 12.51 5.00
N ASP A 135 -7.26 12.09 4.45
CA ASP A 135 -8.36 11.42 5.15
C ASP A 135 -8.55 9.98 4.64
N THR A 136 -8.25 9.74 3.35
CA THR A 136 -8.42 8.42 2.71
C THR A 136 -7.09 7.87 2.22
N LEU A 137 -6.76 6.63 2.62
CA LEU A 137 -5.63 5.85 2.15
C LEU A 137 -6.09 4.86 1.09
N LEU A 138 -5.55 4.95 -0.13
CA LEU A 138 -5.75 3.98 -1.20
C LEU A 138 -4.52 3.07 -1.22
N LEU A 139 -4.68 1.82 -0.79
CA LEU A 139 -3.57 0.89 -0.55
C LEU A 139 -3.41 -0.08 -1.73
N CYS A 140 -2.18 -0.23 -2.22
CA CYS A 140 -1.76 -1.28 -3.16
C CYS A 140 -0.39 -1.82 -2.76
N GLY A 141 0.01 -2.97 -3.27
CA GLY A 141 1.32 -3.58 -3.01
C GLY A 141 1.27 -4.92 -2.28
N GLY A 142 2.31 -5.26 -1.56
CA GLY A 142 2.48 -6.56 -0.90
C GLY A 142 3.06 -6.47 0.51
N LEU A 143 2.93 -7.53 1.30
CA LEU A 143 1.96 -8.61 1.12
C LEU A 143 0.58 -8.18 1.66
N THR A 144 -0.49 -8.65 1.00
CA THR A 144 -1.87 -8.31 1.43
C THR A 144 -2.13 -8.65 2.89
N ASP A 145 -1.66 -9.80 3.34
CA ASP A 145 -1.86 -10.38 4.68
C ASP A 145 -0.83 -9.92 5.71
N VAL A 146 0.19 -9.17 5.29
CA VAL A 146 1.27 -8.67 6.16
C VAL A 146 1.32 -7.13 6.07
N CYS A 147 2.21 -6.55 5.29
CA CYS A 147 2.47 -5.10 5.31
C CYS A 147 1.25 -4.25 4.94
N VAL A 148 0.47 -4.68 3.95
CA VAL A 148 -0.79 -3.99 3.57
C VAL A 148 -1.82 -4.11 4.69
N HIS A 149 -2.00 -5.30 5.28
CA HIS A 149 -2.98 -5.54 6.34
C HIS A 149 -2.64 -4.73 7.60
N TYR A 150 -1.39 -4.81 8.08
CA TYR A 150 -0.99 -4.06 9.29
C TYR A 150 -1.04 -2.56 9.08
N THR A 151 -0.66 -2.06 7.90
CA THR A 151 -0.81 -0.63 7.56
C THR A 151 -2.29 -0.23 7.51
N PHE A 152 -3.17 -1.08 6.97
CA PHE A 152 -4.61 -0.86 6.99
C PHE A 152 -5.17 -0.78 8.41
N VAL A 153 -4.78 -1.72 9.28
CA VAL A 153 -5.27 -1.77 10.68
C VAL A 153 -4.85 -0.54 11.44
N ASP A 154 -3.58 -0.14 11.35
CA ASP A 154 -3.09 1.07 12.03
C ASP A 154 -3.73 2.34 11.47
N GLY A 155 -3.90 2.44 10.15
CA GLY A 155 -4.63 3.53 9.53
C GLY A 155 -6.09 3.58 9.99
N HIS A 156 -6.77 2.43 10.08
CA HIS A 156 -8.13 2.33 10.59
C HIS A 156 -8.23 2.78 12.05
N GLN A 157 -7.29 2.38 12.90
CA GLN A 157 -7.25 2.78 14.32
C GLN A 157 -6.87 4.25 14.52
N SER A 158 -6.25 4.85 13.50
CA SER A 158 -5.89 6.28 13.45
C SER A 158 -6.94 7.14 12.73
N ASP A 159 -8.17 6.63 12.57
CA ASP A 159 -9.34 7.29 11.99
C ASP A 159 -9.26 7.59 10.48
N TYR A 160 -8.34 6.98 9.73
CA TYR A 160 -8.32 7.07 8.27
C TYR A 160 -9.39 6.18 7.62
N PHE A 161 -9.94 6.64 6.50
CA PHE A 161 -10.69 5.80 5.58
C PHE A 161 -9.70 4.98 4.74
N CYS A 162 -9.58 3.68 5.04
CA CYS A 162 -8.67 2.80 4.33
C CYS A 162 -9.40 2.04 3.23
N ARG A 163 -8.82 2.00 2.03
CA ARG A 163 -9.31 1.27 0.87
C ARG A 163 -8.18 0.46 0.26
N VAL A 164 -8.44 -0.78 -0.05
CA VAL A 164 -7.48 -1.69 -0.69
C VAL A 164 -7.89 -1.90 -2.13
N ILE A 165 -6.98 -1.70 -3.06
CA ILE A 165 -7.20 -1.94 -4.48
C ILE A 165 -6.93 -3.43 -4.73
N GLU A 166 -8.00 -4.25 -4.71
CA GLU A 166 -7.91 -5.71 -4.75
C GLU A 166 -7.07 -6.26 -5.91
N ASP A 167 -7.14 -5.63 -7.07
CA ASP A 167 -6.39 -6.02 -8.25
C ASP A 167 -4.88 -5.75 -8.15
N CYS A 168 -4.49 -4.87 -7.23
CA CYS A 168 -3.12 -4.34 -7.07
C CYS A 168 -2.48 -4.78 -5.76
N VAL A 169 -3.02 -5.81 -5.09
CA VAL A 169 -2.42 -6.41 -3.89
C VAL A 169 -2.25 -7.91 -4.09
N ALA A 170 -1.24 -8.49 -3.45
CA ALA A 170 -0.99 -9.93 -3.46
C ALA A 170 -0.41 -10.38 -2.11
N GLY A 171 -0.80 -11.55 -1.64
CA GLY A 171 -0.42 -12.07 -0.33
C GLY A 171 0.67 -13.15 -0.37
N SER A 172 0.98 -13.69 0.81
CA SER A 172 1.92 -14.81 0.98
C SER A 172 1.37 -16.10 0.36
N SER A 173 0.05 -16.25 0.34
CA SER A 173 -0.68 -17.32 -0.33
C SER A 173 -2.09 -16.83 -0.71
N GLU A 174 -2.78 -17.55 -1.61
CA GLU A 174 -4.15 -17.22 -1.99
C GLU A 174 -5.10 -17.22 -0.79
N THR A 175 -4.98 -18.21 0.09
CA THR A 175 -5.82 -18.32 1.30
C THR A 175 -5.58 -17.18 2.28
N ALA A 176 -4.34 -16.79 2.51
CA ALA A 176 -3.98 -15.68 3.39
C ALA A 176 -4.45 -14.35 2.80
N HIS A 177 -4.25 -14.14 1.50
CA HIS A 177 -4.74 -12.98 0.76
C HIS A 177 -6.25 -12.78 0.92
N GLU A 178 -7.05 -13.81 0.61
CA GLU A 178 -8.50 -13.74 0.74
C GLU A 178 -8.96 -13.51 2.19
N SER A 179 -8.26 -14.12 3.16
CA SER A 179 -8.58 -13.96 4.58
C SER A 179 -8.32 -12.53 5.05
N ALA A 180 -7.22 -11.92 4.62
CA ALA A 180 -6.89 -10.54 4.93
C ALA A 180 -7.89 -9.56 4.30
N LEU A 181 -8.27 -9.76 3.03
CA LEU A 181 -9.31 -8.93 2.38
C LEU A 181 -10.63 -9.00 3.14
N ARG A 182 -11.08 -10.20 3.55
CA ARG A 182 -12.28 -10.35 4.37
C ARG A 182 -12.18 -9.66 5.73
N ALA A 183 -11.00 -9.69 6.37
CA ALA A 183 -10.77 -9.01 7.64
C ALA A 183 -10.84 -7.48 7.48
N MET A 184 -10.23 -6.93 6.45
CA MET A 184 -10.28 -5.50 6.16
C MET A 184 -11.68 -5.02 5.79
N GLU A 185 -12.44 -5.79 5.00
CA GLU A 185 -13.84 -5.50 4.68
C GLU A 185 -14.75 -5.55 5.94
N TYR A 186 -14.43 -6.43 6.90
CA TYR A 186 -15.15 -6.48 8.19
C TYR A 186 -14.91 -5.22 9.02
N LEU A 187 -13.69 -4.71 9.04
CA LEU A 187 -13.34 -3.50 9.82
C LEU A 187 -13.94 -2.23 9.20
N GLN A 188 -13.87 -2.09 7.88
CA GLN A 188 -14.46 -0.96 7.16
C GLN A 188 -15.29 -1.47 5.98
N ALA A 189 -16.62 -1.38 6.08
CA ALA A 189 -17.50 -1.77 4.98
C ALA A 189 -17.17 -1.00 3.70
N GLY A 190 -16.88 -1.72 2.62
CA GLY A 190 -16.40 -1.19 1.35
C GLY A 190 -14.91 -0.82 1.37
N ALA A 191 -14.11 -1.48 2.21
CA ALA A 191 -12.65 -1.34 2.20
C ALA A 191 -12.04 -1.91 0.92
N CYS A 192 -12.51 -3.06 0.46
CA CYS A 192 -12.02 -3.74 -0.73
C CYS A 192 -12.69 -3.18 -1.99
N ARG A 193 -11.88 -2.72 -2.93
CA ARG A 193 -12.32 -2.06 -4.16
C ARG A 193 -11.53 -2.55 -5.37
N SER A 194 -12.23 -2.72 -6.49
CA SER A 194 -11.54 -3.00 -7.74
C SER A 194 -10.70 -1.81 -8.22
N LEU A 195 -9.71 -2.08 -9.06
CA LEU A 195 -8.92 -1.03 -9.71
C LEU A 195 -9.83 -0.07 -10.49
N MET A 196 -10.79 -0.58 -11.25
CA MET A 196 -11.71 0.25 -12.05
C MET A 196 -12.57 1.19 -11.20
N GLU A 197 -13.15 0.69 -10.09
CA GLU A 197 -13.90 1.53 -9.15
C GLU A 197 -13.00 2.64 -8.56
N THR A 198 -11.74 2.31 -8.29
CA THR A 198 -10.78 3.25 -7.71
C THR A 198 -10.38 4.34 -8.71
N LEU A 199 -10.10 3.96 -9.97
CA LEU A 199 -9.79 4.93 -11.04
C LEU A 199 -10.96 5.89 -11.29
N ASP A 200 -12.18 5.36 -11.34
CA ASP A 200 -13.40 6.17 -11.51
C ASP A 200 -13.62 7.12 -10.32
N ALA A 201 -13.34 6.67 -9.10
CA ALA A 201 -13.41 7.51 -7.92
C ALA A 201 -12.34 8.61 -7.90
N MET A 202 -11.12 8.31 -8.31
CA MET A 202 -10.04 9.30 -8.44
C MET A 202 -10.40 10.39 -9.46
N GLU A 203 -10.96 10.01 -10.61
CA GLU A 203 -11.35 10.95 -11.66
C GLU A 203 -12.48 11.89 -11.23
N LYS A 204 -13.43 11.38 -10.45
CA LYS A 204 -14.57 12.14 -9.93
C LYS A 204 -14.25 12.97 -8.68
N HIS A 205 -13.02 12.86 -8.18
CA HIS A 205 -12.61 13.51 -6.95
C HIS A 205 -12.24 14.98 -7.22
N GLU A 206 -13.11 15.91 -6.84
CA GLU A 206 -13.02 17.35 -7.17
C GLU A 206 -11.98 18.16 -6.34
N ASP A 207 -11.39 17.57 -5.29
CA ASP A 207 -10.69 18.34 -4.24
C ASP A 207 -9.22 18.69 -4.55
N LEU A 208 -8.76 18.52 -5.79
CA LEU A 208 -7.32 18.56 -6.10
C LEU A 208 -6.92 19.58 -7.16
N SER A 209 -7.70 20.65 -7.33
CA SER A 209 -7.20 21.78 -8.13
C SER A 209 -5.94 22.39 -7.46
N PRO A 210 -4.93 22.82 -8.24
CA PRO A 210 -3.73 23.48 -7.71
C PRO A 210 -4.04 24.72 -6.86
N GLU A 211 -5.21 25.31 -7.03
CA GLU A 211 -5.70 26.49 -6.29
C GLU A 211 -6.09 26.18 -4.84
N ASN A 212 -6.56 24.97 -4.54
CA ASN A 212 -6.90 24.52 -3.19
C ASN A 212 -5.72 24.04 -2.35
N ARG A 213 -4.52 23.90 -2.92
CA ARG A 213 -3.30 23.46 -2.21
C ARG A 213 -2.69 24.55 -1.30
N ARG A 214 -3.12 25.81 -1.41
CA ARG A 214 -2.52 26.97 -0.73
C ARG A 214 -3.35 27.54 0.43
N ARG A 215 -4.41 26.86 0.85
CA ARG A 215 -5.24 27.31 1.99
C ARG A 215 -5.07 26.43 3.20
#